data_0d49b664553ea02ca4d36db83d0a71c8
#
_entry.id   0d49b664553ea02ca4d36db83d0a71c8
#
_cell.length_a   1.000
_cell.length_b   1.000
_cell.length_c   1.000
_cell.angle_alpha   90.00
_cell.angle_beta   90.00
_cell.angle_gamma   90.00
#
_symmetry.space_group_name_H-M   'P 1'
#
loop_
_entity.id
_entity.type
_entity.pdbx_description
1 polymer ?
#
loop_
_entity_poly.entity_id
_entity_poly.type
_entity_poly.pdbx_seq_one_letter_code
_entity_poly.pdbx_strand_id
1 'polypeptide(L)'
;MRNKVYIGVDFGGTKILTGAMTNEGKIIGEPVKVSTDSNDTSEKIFKKVTDSVEHVIQQIDMKNFEVDGIGMGVTGPIDIRNGVILECPQLPTMHFFPLKRKVKDFFSLPVYMNNDANCLIYGEALYGSGAGLNSVVGFTLGTGIGCAIVMDNKILNGSTDSAAEIWPSPYLDGTIEDYVSGSGVSKIYREICVQEESDSKSSLEIAMLAEKGDTNALKTWDEFGRHLAVAVSWTINLIDPNIIILGGSIANAFKFFSSSMEKNLRKQICPTPAEKTKIVCAKLGPNAGFIGAAALAVNKV
;
A
#
# COMPACT_ATOMS: atom_id res chain seq x y z
N MET A 1 17.30 22.02 -21.74
CA MET A 1 17.22 20.64 -21.22
C MET A 1 15.75 20.29 -21.11
N ARG A 2 15.38 19.06 -21.45
CA ARG A 2 14.00 18.58 -21.24
C ARG A 2 13.77 18.32 -19.76
N ASN A 3 12.52 18.48 -19.30
CA ASN A 3 12.13 18.17 -17.94
C ASN A 3 12.09 16.64 -17.74
N LYS A 4 12.53 16.15 -16.59
CA LYS A 4 12.51 14.72 -16.29
C LYS A 4 11.13 14.26 -15.86
N VAL A 5 10.74 13.11 -16.37
CA VAL A 5 9.51 12.40 -16.00
C VAL A 5 9.88 10.98 -15.62
N TYR A 6 9.17 10.44 -14.63
CA TYR A 6 9.38 9.12 -14.08
C TYR A 6 8.10 8.31 -14.18
N ILE A 7 8.23 7.08 -14.62
CA ILE A 7 7.10 6.15 -14.71
C ILE A 7 6.98 5.39 -13.38
N GLY A 8 5.77 5.30 -12.85
CA GLY A 8 5.46 4.47 -11.69
C GLY A 8 4.49 3.36 -12.07
N VAL A 9 4.77 2.15 -11.62
CA VAL A 9 3.94 0.96 -11.82
C VAL A 9 3.55 0.40 -10.46
N ASP A 10 2.28 0.42 -10.14
CA ASP A 10 1.68 -0.28 -9.00
C ASP A 10 1.16 -1.63 -9.50
N PHE A 11 1.90 -2.71 -9.20
CA PHE A 11 1.68 -4.05 -9.73
C PHE A 11 1.21 -5.00 -8.62
N GLY A 12 -0.10 -5.13 -8.51
CA GLY A 12 -0.77 -6.08 -7.61
C GLY A 12 -1.29 -7.33 -8.30
N GLY A 13 -1.76 -8.30 -7.51
CA GLY A 13 -2.33 -9.55 -8.03
C GLY A 13 -3.63 -9.37 -8.82
N THR A 14 -4.34 -8.25 -8.65
CA THR A 14 -5.64 -7.99 -9.30
C THR A 14 -5.54 -6.96 -10.42
N LYS A 15 -4.73 -5.92 -10.23
CA LYS A 15 -4.58 -4.79 -11.15
C LYS A 15 -3.13 -4.37 -11.30
N ILE A 16 -2.82 -3.79 -12.44
CA ILE A 16 -1.63 -3.00 -12.70
C ILE A 16 -2.10 -1.56 -12.94
N LEU A 17 -1.56 -0.60 -12.21
CA LEU A 17 -1.82 0.82 -12.40
C LEU A 17 -0.50 1.52 -12.71
N THR A 18 -0.41 2.09 -13.91
CA THR A 18 0.80 2.78 -14.39
C THR A 18 0.52 4.25 -14.61
N GLY A 19 1.41 5.12 -14.18
CA GLY A 19 1.31 6.55 -14.42
C GLY A 19 2.69 7.19 -14.55
N ALA A 20 2.71 8.45 -14.96
CA ALA A 20 3.92 9.25 -15.07
C ALA A 20 3.83 10.49 -14.19
N MET A 21 4.96 10.92 -13.61
CA MET A 21 5.01 12.14 -12.83
C MET A 21 6.37 12.86 -12.97
N THR A 22 6.39 14.16 -12.68
CA THR A 22 7.63 14.93 -12.51
C THR A 22 8.28 14.64 -11.14
N ASN A 23 9.49 15.16 -10.92
CA ASN A 23 10.16 15.05 -9.62
C ASN A 23 9.41 15.77 -8.48
N GLU A 24 8.56 16.75 -8.79
CA GLU A 24 7.71 17.44 -7.82
C GLU A 24 6.40 16.69 -7.53
N GLY A 25 6.19 15.50 -8.10
CA GLY A 25 4.99 14.69 -7.90
C GLY A 25 3.79 15.10 -8.76
N LYS A 26 3.99 15.98 -9.78
CA LYS A 26 2.90 16.35 -10.70
C LYS A 26 2.68 15.24 -11.71
N ILE A 27 1.46 14.70 -11.77
CA ILE A 27 1.07 13.68 -12.74
C ILE A 27 1.07 14.24 -14.15
N ILE A 28 1.60 13.47 -15.10
CA ILE A 28 1.66 13.78 -16.52
C ILE A 28 0.85 12.73 -17.28
N GLY A 29 -0.12 13.18 -18.06
CA GLY A 29 -1.07 12.31 -18.76
C GLY A 29 -2.07 11.62 -17.82
N GLU A 30 -2.78 10.64 -18.33
CA GLU A 30 -3.77 9.86 -17.58
C GLU A 30 -3.17 8.51 -17.15
N PRO A 31 -3.32 8.10 -15.88
CA PRO A 31 -2.88 6.77 -15.46
C PRO A 31 -3.61 5.66 -16.20
N VAL A 32 -2.89 4.62 -16.55
CA VAL A 32 -3.40 3.43 -17.25
C VAL A 32 -3.63 2.30 -16.25
N LYS A 33 -4.86 1.81 -16.17
CA LYS A 33 -5.24 0.69 -15.32
C LYS A 33 -5.60 -0.52 -16.16
N VAL A 34 -4.96 -1.65 -15.90
CA VAL A 34 -5.27 -2.94 -16.55
C VAL A 34 -5.45 -4.04 -15.50
N SER A 35 -6.21 -5.10 -15.85
CA SER A 35 -6.33 -6.29 -15.01
C SER A 35 -5.01 -7.09 -15.06
N THR A 36 -4.54 -7.56 -13.92
CA THR A 36 -3.36 -8.44 -13.86
C THR A 36 -3.67 -9.80 -14.48
N ASP A 37 -4.86 -10.37 -14.18
CA ASP A 37 -5.22 -11.75 -14.50
C ASP A 37 -4.13 -12.72 -14.05
N SER A 38 -3.90 -12.76 -12.75
CA SER A 38 -2.73 -13.37 -12.09
C SER A 38 -2.51 -14.86 -12.38
N ASN A 39 -3.51 -15.54 -12.95
CA ASN A 39 -3.43 -16.93 -13.41
C ASN A 39 -2.97 -17.08 -14.88
N ASP A 40 -2.82 -15.97 -15.60
CA ASP A 40 -2.19 -15.98 -16.93
C ASP A 40 -0.71 -16.38 -16.84
N THR A 41 -0.10 -16.75 -17.98
CA THR A 41 1.35 -17.04 -18.01
C THR A 41 2.17 -15.80 -17.65
N SER A 42 3.36 -16.01 -17.10
CA SER A 42 4.28 -14.92 -16.75
C SER A 42 4.60 -13.99 -17.92
N GLU A 43 4.69 -14.53 -19.13
CA GLU A 43 4.92 -13.76 -20.37
C GLU A 43 3.74 -12.83 -20.69
N LYS A 44 2.51 -13.31 -20.53
CA LYS A 44 1.31 -12.49 -20.77
C LYS A 44 1.19 -11.39 -19.72
N ILE A 45 1.43 -11.70 -18.44
CA ILE A 45 1.40 -10.71 -17.37
C ILE A 45 2.51 -9.68 -17.59
N PHE A 46 3.73 -10.12 -17.92
CA PHE A 46 4.84 -9.22 -18.26
C PHE A 46 4.49 -8.31 -19.44
N LYS A 47 3.83 -8.86 -20.47
CA LYS A 47 3.36 -8.06 -21.62
C LYS A 47 2.37 -6.97 -21.18
N LYS A 48 1.42 -7.26 -20.27
CA LYS A 48 0.49 -6.25 -19.73
C LYS A 48 1.24 -5.12 -19.00
N VAL A 49 2.30 -5.47 -18.25
CA VAL A 49 3.15 -4.47 -17.60
C VAL A 49 3.82 -3.58 -18.64
N THR A 50 4.47 -4.17 -19.66
CA THR A 50 5.17 -3.40 -20.71
C THR A 50 4.20 -2.56 -21.54
N ASP A 51 3.07 -3.13 -21.97
CA ASP A 51 2.05 -2.42 -22.75
C ASP A 51 1.50 -1.20 -21.95
N SER A 52 1.28 -1.35 -20.64
CA SER A 52 0.80 -0.25 -19.81
C SER A 52 1.83 0.90 -19.69
N VAL A 53 3.11 0.55 -19.57
CA VAL A 53 4.21 1.52 -19.56
C VAL A 53 4.35 2.23 -20.90
N GLU A 54 4.31 1.47 -22.03
CA GLU A 54 4.34 2.06 -23.37
C GLU A 54 3.18 3.02 -23.60
N HIS A 55 1.97 2.65 -23.16
CA HIS A 55 0.80 3.51 -23.28
C HIS A 55 0.97 4.83 -22.50
N VAL A 56 1.52 4.78 -21.29
CA VAL A 56 1.82 6.00 -20.52
C VAL A 56 2.91 6.84 -21.21
N ILE A 57 3.97 6.21 -21.73
CA ILE A 57 5.04 6.92 -22.45
C ILE A 57 4.49 7.64 -23.70
N GLN A 58 3.56 7.03 -24.43
CA GLN A 58 2.94 7.62 -25.62
C GLN A 58 2.17 8.92 -25.33
N GLN A 59 1.72 9.11 -24.07
CA GLN A 59 1.02 10.34 -23.65
C GLN A 59 1.98 11.48 -23.30
N ILE A 60 3.30 11.21 -23.18
CA ILE A 60 4.28 12.19 -22.75
C ILE A 60 4.75 13.03 -23.97
N ASP A 61 4.70 14.34 -23.85
CA ASP A 61 5.28 15.25 -24.84
C ASP A 61 6.82 15.19 -24.80
N MET A 62 7.38 14.32 -25.61
CA MET A 62 8.83 14.08 -25.70
C MET A 62 9.64 15.28 -26.22
N LYS A 63 8.99 16.37 -26.63
CA LYS A 63 9.69 17.63 -26.95
C LYS A 63 10.10 18.37 -25.69
N ASN A 64 9.23 18.36 -24.68
CA ASN A 64 9.40 19.05 -23.42
C ASN A 64 9.91 18.16 -22.29
N PHE A 65 9.68 16.84 -22.38
CA PHE A 65 10.02 15.86 -21.34
C PHE A 65 10.94 14.75 -21.86
N GLU A 66 11.63 14.10 -20.91
CA GLU A 66 12.36 12.85 -21.14
C GLU A 66 12.09 11.89 -19.98
N VAL A 67 11.91 10.61 -20.29
CA VAL A 67 11.72 9.57 -19.26
C VAL A 67 13.09 9.19 -18.70
N ASP A 68 13.28 9.41 -17.38
CA ASP A 68 14.58 9.23 -16.69
C ASP A 68 14.65 7.90 -15.90
N GLY A 69 13.54 7.21 -15.73
CA GLY A 69 13.49 5.92 -15.03
C GLY A 69 12.10 5.39 -14.79
N ILE A 70 12.04 4.12 -14.41
CA ILE A 70 10.83 3.38 -14.05
C ILE A 70 10.95 2.89 -12.61
N GLY A 71 9.95 3.20 -11.78
CA GLY A 71 9.80 2.64 -10.46
C GLY A 71 8.63 1.65 -10.42
N MET A 72 8.77 0.57 -9.66
CA MET A 72 7.77 -0.48 -9.55
C MET A 72 7.48 -0.80 -8.10
N GLY A 73 6.22 -0.65 -7.69
CA GLY A 73 5.66 -1.21 -6.47
C GLY A 73 5.02 -2.55 -6.78
N VAL A 74 5.51 -3.62 -6.20
CA VAL A 74 5.10 -4.98 -6.56
C VAL A 74 4.62 -5.72 -5.32
N THR A 75 3.47 -6.40 -5.43
CA THR A 75 2.98 -7.23 -4.33
C THR A 75 3.98 -8.35 -4.02
N GLY A 76 4.22 -8.58 -2.72
CA GLY A 76 5.27 -9.48 -2.26
C GLY A 76 4.81 -10.91 -1.94
N PRO A 77 5.78 -11.77 -1.53
CA PRO A 77 7.17 -11.45 -1.23
C PRO A 77 8.06 -11.20 -2.46
N ILE A 78 9.03 -10.31 -2.32
CA ILE A 78 9.97 -9.93 -3.39
C ILE A 78 11.40 -9.80 -2.84
N ASP A 79 12.39 -10.09 -3.67
CA ASP A 79 13.79 -9.73 -3.46
C ASP A 79 14.03 -8.35 -4.08
N ILE A 80 14.04 -7.31 -3.26
CA ILE A 80 14.16 -5.92 -3.70
C ILE A 80 15.52 -5.67 -4.36
N ARG A 81 16.60 -6.26 -3.82
CA ARG A 81 17.97 -6.04 -4.30
C ARG A 81 18.17 -6.57 -5.69
N ASN A 82 17.76 -7.82 -5.93
CA ASN A 82 17.89 -8.48 -7.22
C ASN A 82 16.69 -8.19 -8.16
N GLY A 83 15.61 -7.65 -7.62
CA GLY A 83 14.42 -7.30 -8.38
C GLY A 83 13.64 -8.51 -8.89
N VAL A 84 13.49 -9.53 -8.03
CA VAL A 84 12.85 -10.80 -8.34
C VAL A 84 11.56 -10.95 -7.53
N ILE A 85 10.46 -11.33 -8.18
CA ILE A 85 9.26 -11.78 -7.49
C ILE A 85 9.56 -13.17 -6.92
N LEU A 86 9.36 -13.37 -5.64
CA LEU A 86 9.55 -14.65 -4.98
C LEU A 86 8.29 -15.52 -5.07
N GLU A 87 8.03 -16.37 -4.09
CA GLU A 87 6.83 -17.22 -4.03
C GLU A 87 5.61 -16.41 -3.60
N CYS A 88 5.14 -15.54 -4.49
CA CYS A 88 4.04 -14.61 -4.25
C CYS A 88 2.69 -15.29 -4.54
N PRO A 89 1.84 -15.53 -3.51
CA PRO A 89 0.53 -16.17 -3.70
C PRO A 89 -0.41 -15.38 -4.62
N GLN A 90 -0.29 -14.06 -4.66
CA GLN A 90 -1.10 -13.19 -5.51
C GLN A 90 -0.66 -13.19 -6.98
N LEU A 91 0.54 -13.73 -7.27
CA LEU A 91 1.12 -13.84 -8.61
C LEU A 91 1.69 -15.24 -8.84
N PRO A 92 0.87 -16.30 -8.81
CA PRO A 92 1.34 -17.68 -8.73
C PRO A 92 2.15 -18.14 -9.97
N THR A 93 1.96 -17.50 -11.10
CA THR A 93 2.69 -17.82 -12.36
C THR A 93 3.97 -17.01 -12.52
N MET A 94 4.27 -16.10 -11.60
CA MET A 94 5.45 -15.24 -11.65
C MET A 94 6.49 -15.55 -10.55
N HIS A 95 6.45 -16.75 -9.99
CA HIS A 95 7.44 -17.17 -8.99
C HIS A 95 8.85 -17.15 -9.59
N PHE A 96 9.78 -16.55 -8.83
CA PHE A 96 11.20 -16.36 -9.21
C PHE A 96 11.41 -15.59 -10.52
N PHE A 97 10.43 -14.75 -10.90
CA PHE A 97 10.51 -13.95 -12.12
C PHE A 97 11.41 -12.73 -11.95
N PRO A 98 12.46 -12.56 -12.77
CA PRO A 98 13.42 -11.45 -12.63
C PRO A 98 12.87 -10.16 -13.26
N LEU A 99 11.79 -9.61 -12.64
CA LEU A 99 10.97 -8.54 -13.19
C LEU A 99 11.80 -7.28 -13.49
N LYS A 100 12.58 -6.81 -12.52
CA LYS A 100 13.41 -5.59 -12.65
C LYS A 100 14.36 -5.68 -13.86
N ARG A 101 15.04 -6.81 -14.02
CA ARG A 101 15.95 -7.02 -15.12
C ARG A 101 15.22 -7.03 -16.46
N LYS A 102 14.11 -7.78 -16.58
CA LYS A 102 13.33 -7.88 -17.82
C LYS A 102 12.75 -6.53 -18.25
N VAL A 103 12.24 -5.72 -17.31
CA VAL A 103 11.74 -4.36 -17.60
C VAL A 103 12.90 -3.45 -18.03
N LYS A 104 14.05 -3.52 -17.32
CA LYS A 104 15.25 -2.76 -17.69
C LYS A 104 15.74 -3.09 -19.09
N ASP A 105 15.80 -4.38 -19.42
CA ASP A 105 16.27 -4.84 -20.74
C ASP A 105 15.30 -4.42 -21.85
N PHE A 106 13.99 -4.42 -21.59
CA PHE A 106 12.96 -4.04 -22.55
C PHE A 106 12.96 -2.52 -22.87
N PHE A 107 13.02 -1.68 -21.84
CA PHE A 107 12.93 -0.21 -22.02
C PHE A 107 14.29 0.48 -22.14
N SER A 108 15.39 -0.19 -21.83
CA SER A 108 16.74 0.42 -21.73
C SER A 108 16.80 1.62 -20.78
N LEU A 109 15.97 1.61 -19.72
CA LEU A 109 15.87 2.64 -18.69
C LEU A 109 16.29 2.09 -17.32
N PRO A 110 16.76 2.94 -16.39
CA PRO A 110 16.94 2.54 -15.00
C PRO A 110 15.62 2.07 -14.39
N VAL A 111 15.64 0.95 -13.67
CA VAL A 111 14.45 0.39 -13.00
C VAL A 111 14.73 0.22 -11.51
N TYR A 112 13.78 0.66 -10.69
CA TYR A 112 13.79 0.58 -9.24
C TYR A 112 12.56 -0.20 -8.79
N MET A 113 12.67 -1.00 -7.73
CA MET A 113 11.57 -1.86 -7.31
C MET A 113 11.50 -1.94 -5.79
N ASN A 114 10.29 -1.88 -5.24
CA ASN A 114 10.02 -2.12 -3.83
C ASN A 114 8.64 -2.80 -3.67
N ASN A 115 8.27 -3.17 -2.44
CA ASN A 115 6.95 -3.68 -2.12
C ASN A 115 5.87 -2.61 -2.37
N ASP A 116 4.68 -3.03 -2.77
CA ASP A 116 3.55 -2.15 -3.11
C ASP A 116 3.07 -1.31 -1.91
N ALA A 117 3.00 -1.89 -0.70
CA ALA A 117 2.67 -1.16 0.51
C ALA A 117 3.74 -0.09 0.84
N ASN A 118 5.02 -0.46 0.71
CA ASN A 118 6.12 0.49 0.87
C ASN A 118 6.02 1.65 -0.12
N CYS A 119 5.72 1.37 -1.38
CA CYS A 119 5.54 2.39 -2.40
C CYS A 119 4.37 3.32 -2.07
N LEU A 120 3.21 2.78 -1.70
CA LEU A 120 2.05 3.60 -1.34
C LEU A 120 2.40 4.60 -0.22
N ILE A 121 3.02 4.11 0.86
CA ILE A 121 3.38 4.96 2.00
C ILE A 121 4.52 5.91 1.64
N TYR A 122 5.45 5.50 0.78
CA TYR A 122 6.53 6.37 0.29
C TYR A 122 5.97 7.54 -0.52
N GLY A 123 4.98 7.30 -1.38
CA GLY A 123 4.27 8.36 -2.09
C GLY A 123 3.60 9.34 -1.14
N GLU A 124 2.88 8.84 -0.14
CA GLU A 124 2.25 9.66 0.90
C GLU A 124 3.26 10.44 1.74
N ALA A 125 4.41 9.85 2.04
CA ALA A 125 5.46 10.50 2.82
C ALA A 125 6.09 11.68 2.06
N LEU A 126 6.26 11.56 0.73
CA LEU A 126 6.92 12.59 -0.08
C LEU A 126 5.95 13.63 -0.65
N TYR A 127 4.77 13.20 -1.09
CA TYR A 127 3.85 14.04 -1.88
C TYR A 127 2.44 14.13 -1.29
N GLY A 128 2.15 13.35 -0.25
CA GLY A 128 0.82 13.27 0.35
C GLY A 128 0.73 13.82 1.78
N SER A 129 0.07 13.05 2.65
CA SER A 129 -0.20 13.45 4.03
C SER A 129 1.04 13.56 4.92
N GLY A 130 2.15 12.91 4.56
CA GLY A 130 3.43 12.95 5.28
C GLY A 130 4.43 13.96 4.76
N ALA A 131 4.09 14.73 3.72
CA ALA A 131 5.04 15.63 3.07
C ALA A 131 5.67 16.64 4.05
N GLY A 132 7.01 16.70 4.04
CA GLY A 132 7.79 17.58 4.92
C GLY A 132 8.01 17.04 6.34
N LEU A 133 7.59 15.81 6.65
CA LEU A 133 7.84 15.15 7.93
C LEU A 133 8.99 14.15 7.82
N ASN A 134 9.80 14.03 8.88
CA ASN A 134 10.98 13.18 8.87
C ASN A 134 10.68 11.71 9.19
N SER A 135 9.59 11.44 9.90
CA SER A 135 9.24 10.09 10.37
C SER A 135 7.77 9.80 10.10
N VAL A 136 7.52 8.91 9.16
CA VAL A 136 6.19 8.52 8.71
C VAL A 136 6.07 7.01 8.82
N VAL A 137 5.01 6.54 9.47
CA VAL A 137 4.60 5.14 9.42
C VAL A 137 3.24 5.08 8.74
N GLY A 138 3.04 4.10 7.89
CA GLY A 138 1.75 3.93 7.23
C GLY A 138 1.28 2.49 7.23
N PHE A 139 -0.03 2.34 7.20
CA PHE A 139 -0.71 1.06 7.08
C PHE A 139 -1.54 1.03 5.80
N THR A 140 -1.40 -0.02 5.04
CA THR A 140 -2.30 -0.32 3.92
C THR A 140 -3.32 -1.35 4.38
N LEU A 141 -4.58 -0.94 4.44
CA LEU A 141 -5.69 -1.72 4.95
C LEU A 141 -6.59 -2.16 3.77
N GLY A 142 -6.55 -3.43 3.43
CA GLY A 142 -7.27 -3.99 2.28
C GLY A 142 -7.57 -5.47 2.45
N THR A 143 -7.25 -6.31 1.46
CA THR A 143 -7.35 -7.79 1.57
C THR A 143 -6.53 -8.28 2.75
N GLY A 144 -5.33 -7.74 2.94
CA GLY A 144 -4.48 -7.94 4.10
C GLY A 144 -4.14 -6.60 4.78
N ILE A 145 -3.16 -6.64 5.70
CA ILE A 145 -2.53 -5.48 6.32
C ILE A 145 -1.07 -5.36 5.88
N GLY A 146 -0.72 -4.25 5.23
CA GLY A 146 0.67 -3.88 5.02
C GLY A 146 1.07 -2.76 5.97
N CYS A 147 2.35 -2.69 6.31
CA CYS A 147 2.92 -1.58 7.05
C CYS A 147 4.24 -1.15 6.40
N ALA A 148 4.51 0.14 6.41
CA ALA A 148 5.75 0.70 5.90
C ALA A 148 6.25 1.85 6.78
N ILE A 149 7.56 2.01 6.84
CA ILE A 149 8.23 3.03 7.61
C ILE A 149 9.10 3.86 6.66
N VAL A 150 8.92 5.17 6.70
CA VAL A 150 9.73 6.13 5.95
C VAL A 150 10.38 7.08 6.94
N MET A 151 11.72 7.13 6.94
CA MET A 151 12.50 8.01 7.79
C MET A 151 13.47 8.83 6.94
N ASP A 152 13.51 10.14 7.15
CA ASP A 152 14.35 11.07 6.40
C ASP A 152 14.22 10.88 4.87
N ASN A 153 12.99 10.75 4.40
CA ASN A 153 12.63 10.49 2.99
C ASN A 153 13.19 9.17 2.43
N LYS A 154 13.48 8.18 3.27
CA LYS A 154 13.94 6.84 2.86
C LYS A 154 13.05 5.76 3.43
N ILE A 155 12.74 4.77 2.62
CA ILE A 155 12.04 3.57 3.07
C ILE A 155 12.98 2.76 3.96
N LEU A 156 12.50 2.34 5.12
CA LEU A 156 13.20 1.40 5.98
C LEU A 156 12.93 -0.03 5.49
N ASN A 157 13.80 -0.56 4.64
CA ASN A 157 13.67 -1.93 4.12
C ASN A 157 14.11 -3.01 5.13
N GLY A 158 15.02 -2.67 6.07
CA GLY A 158 15.65 -3.63 6.96
C GLY A 158 16.79 -4.42 6.31
N SER A 159 17.34 -5.37 7.03
CA SER A 159 18.49 -6.17 6.58
C SER A 159 18.12 -7.27 5.56
N THR A 160 16.87 -7.71 5.60
CA THR A 160 16.31 -8.79 4.76
C THR A 160 15.16 -8.31 3.87
N ASP A 161 15.02 -6.99 3.72
CA ASP A 161 13.95 -6.33 3.00
C ASP A 161 12.53 -6.61 3.57
N SER A 162 12.45 -7.00 4.87
CA SER A 162 11.20 -7.38 5.56
C SER A 162 10.88 -6.47 6.76
N ALA A 163 11.44 -5.25 6.81
CA ALA A 163 11.06 -4.32 7.87
C ALA A 163 9.58 -3.95 7.75
N ALA A 164 8.92 -3.81 8.90
CA ALA A 164 7.50 -3.49 9.01
C ALA A 164 6.52 -4.58 8.50
N GLU A 165 6.98 -5.79 8.17
CA GLU A 165 6.12 -6.94 7.86
C GLU A 165 5.43 -7.42 9.15
N ILE A 166 4.44 -6.68 9.63
CA ILE A 166 3.74 -6.98 10.89
C ILE A 166 2.61 -7.99 10.75
N TRP A 167 2.15 -8.26 9.52
CA TRP A 167 0.99 -9.12 9.25
C TRP A 167 1.05 -10.50 9.92
N PRO A 168 2.24 -11.20 10.02
CA PRO A 168 2.33 -12.52 10.64
C PRO A 168 2.51 -12.44 12.17
N SER A 169 2.48 -11.24 12.77
CA SER A 169 2.70 -11.09 14.21
C SER A 169 1.60 -11.79 14.99
N PRO A 170 1.96 -12.64 15.98
CA PRO A 170 0.99 -13.32 16.81
C PRO A 170 0.05 -12.35 17.51
N TYR A 171 -1.24 -12.57 17.40
CA TYR A 171 -2.26 -11.75 18.02
C TYR A 171 -3.51 -12.59 18.34
N LEU A 172 -3.93 -12.59 19.61
CA LEU A 172 -5.02 -13.44 20.11
C LEU A 172 -4.83 -14.93 19.73
N ASP A 173 -5.77 -15.51 19.00
CA ASP A 173 -5.74 -16.91 18.54
C ASP A 173 -5.18 -17.08 17.12
N GLY A 174 -4.62 -16.02 16.53
CA GLY A 174 -4.06 -16.02 15.17
C GLY A 174 -2.96 -14.98 14.98
N THR A 175 -3.04 -14.26 13.89
CA THR A 175 -2.16 -13.15 13.52
C THR A 175 -2.89 -11.82 13.55
N ILE A 176 -2.16 -10.71 13.52
CA ILE A 176 -2.79 -9.38 13.44
C ILE A 176 -3.59 -9.22 12.15
N GLU A 177 -3.19 -9.84 11.05
CA GLU A 177 -3.92 -9.82 9.79
C GLU A 177 -5.29 -10.47 9.87
N ASP A 178 -5.45 -11.53 10.67
CA ASP A 178 -6.73 -12.23 10.87
C ASP A 178 -7.81 -11.33 11.49
N TYR A 179 -7.40 -10.19 12.06
CA TYR A 179 -8.27 -9.21 12.71
C TYR A 179 -8.25 -7.84 12.03
N VAL A 180 -7.14 -7.47 11.41
CA VAL A 180 -6.94 -6.14 10.80
C VAL A 180 -6.79 -6.25 9.29
N SER A 181 -7.82 -6.80 8.66
CA SER A 181 -7.90 -6.98 7.20
C SER A 181 -9.36 -7.02 6.76
N GLY A 182 -9.60 -7.11 5.45
CA GLY A 182 -10.96 -7.29 4.91
C GLY A 182 -11.61 -8.57 5.37
N SER A 183 -10.86 -9.67 5.46
CA SER A 183 -11.33 -10.93 6.04
C SER A 183 -11.58 -10.82 7.54
N GLY A 184 -10.75 -10.07 8.26
CA GLY A 184 -10.95 -9.76 9.68
C GLY A 184 -12.26 -9.02 9.94
N VAL A 185 -12.57 -7.99 9.16
CA VAL A 185 -13.86 -7.27 9.24
C VAL A 185 -15.03 -8.24 9.01
N SER A 186 -14.92 -9.11 7.99
CA SER A 186 -15.97 -10.12 7.70
C SER A 186 -16.13 -11.14 8.83
N LYS A 187 -15.02 -11.58 9.43
CA LYS A 187 -15.01 -12.48 10.59
C LYS A 187 -15.72 -11.85 11.80
N ILE A 188 -15.35 -10.62 12.16
CA ILE A 188 -15.95 -9.87 13.28
C ILE A 188 -17.46 -9.70 13.05
N TYR A 189 -17.87 -9.35 11.83
CA TYR A 189 -19.30 -9.17 11.50
C TYR A 189 -20.10 -10.45 11.69
N ARG A 190 -19.58 -11.61 11.21
CA ARG A 190 -20.22 -12.91 11.40
C ARG A 190 -20.37 -13.29 12.88
N GLU A 191 -19.33 -13.08 13.68
CA GLU A 191 -19.36 -13.34 15.10
C GLU A 191 -20.43 -12.50 15.83
N ILE A 192 -20.53 -11.21 15.49
CA ILE A 192 -21.55 -10.31 16.05
C ILE A 192 -22.96 -10.71 15.63
N CYS A 193 -23.15 -11.13 14.37
CA CYS A 193 -24.47 -11.54 13.86
C CYS A 193 -24.83 -12.98 14.17
N VAL A 194 -23.90 -13.79 14.69
CA VAL A 194 -24.07 -15.25 14.87
C VAL A 194 -24.48 -15.92 13.55
N GLN A 195 -23.80 -15.53 12.43
CA GLN A 195 -24.09 -16.02 11.10
C GLN A 195 -23.16 -17.17 10.69
N GLU A 196 -23.64 -18.03 9.80
CA GLU A 196 -22.80 -19.05 9.17
C GLU A 196 -21.82 -18.44 8.15
N GLU A 197 -20.77 -19.21 7.81
CA GLU A 197 -19.70 -18.74 6.92
C GLU A 197 -20.18 -18.44 5.48
N SER A 198 -21.21 -19.16 5.04
CA SER A 198 -21.87 -18.97 3.74
C SER A 198 -22.52 -17.60 3.56
N ASP A 199 -22.86 -16.92 4.67
CA ASP A 199 -23.51 -15.61 4.67
C ASP A 199 -22.52 -14.45 4.88
N SER A 200 -21.24 -14.68 4.63
CA SER A 200 -20.17 -13.72 4.85
C SER A 200 -20.32 -12.49 3.93
N LYS A 201 -20.36 -11.30 4.54
CA LYS A 201 -20.34 -10.02 3.84
C LYS A 201 -18.91 -9.50 3.74
N SER A 202 -18.59 -8.86 2.61
CA SER A 202 -17.34 -8.16 2.42
C SER A 202 -17.25 -6.91 3.31
N SER A 203 -16.03 -6.45 3.57
CA SER A 203 -15.81 -5.19 4.32
C SER A 203 -16.51 -3.99 3.68
N LEU A 204 -16.63 -3.97 2.34
CA LEU A 204 -17.37 -2.93 1.61
C LEU A 204 -18.87 -2.98 1.91
N GLU A 205 -19.49 -4.16 1.85
CA GLU A 205 -20.92 -4.32 2.16
C GLU A 205 -21.21 -3.95 3.61
N ILE A 206 -20.32 -4.33 4.55
CA ILE A 206 -20.45 -3.96 5.96
C ILE A 206 -20.31 -2.43 6.14
N ALA A 207 -19.43 -1.77 5.40
CA ALA A 207 -19.35 -0.30 5.39
C ALA A 207 -20.65 0.34 4.86
N MET A 208 -21.23 -0.22 3.79
CA MET A 208 -22.52 0.26 3.25
C MET A 208 -23.68 0.05 4.23
N LEU A 209 -23.67 -1.01 5.01
CA LEU A 209 -24.65 -1.22 6.09
C LEU A 209 -24.45 -0.22 7.23
N ALA A 210 -23.21 0.06 7.63
CA ALA A 210 -22.90 1.07 8.64
C ALA A 210 -23.35 2.47 8.22
N GLU A 211 -23.24 2.84 6.91
CA GLU A 211 -23.78 4.09 6.36
C GLU A 211 -25.30 4.21 6.55
N LYS A 212 -26.01 3.08 6.52
CA LYS A 212 -27.46 3.02 6.74
C LYS A 212 -27.85 2.95 8.22
N GLY A 213 -26.86 2.97 9.13
CA GLY A 213 -27.07 2.91 10.58
C GLY A 213 -27.30 1.50 11.13
N ASP A 214 -26.91 0.44 10.40
CA ASP A 214 -26.98 -0.93 10.89
C ASP A 214 -26.16 -1.11 12.14
N THR A 215 -26.78 -1.53 13.22
CA THR A 215 -26.16 -1.61 14.55
C THR A 215 -25.03 -2.66 14.60
N ASN A 216 -25.17 -3.78 13.89
CA ASN A 216 -24.16 -4.84 13.91
C ASN A 216 -22.94 -4.42 13.07
N ALA A 217 -23.17 -3.75 11.94
CA ALA A 217 -22.09 -3.19 11.14
C ALA A 217 -21.32 -2.10 11.90
N LEU A 218 -22.01 -1.21 12.63
CA LEU A 218 -21.35 -0.20 13.46
C LEU A 218 -20.53 -0.83 14.59
N LYS A 219 -21.04 -1.87 15.26
CA LYS A 219 -20.29 -2.63 16.28
C LYS A 219 -19.07 -3.33 15.67
N THR A 220 -19.18 -3.84 14.45
CA THR A 220 -18.08 -4.48 13.72
C THR A 220 -16.93 -3.50 13.50
N TRP A 221 -17.22 -2.29 13.07
CA TRP A 221 -16.21 -1.26 12.87
C TRP A 221 -15.62 -0.74 14.19
N ASP A 222 -16.42 -0.68 15.26
CA ASP A 222 -15.92 -0.35 16.60
C ASP A 222 -14.90 -1.40 17.07
N GLU A 223 -15.20 -2.68 16.92
CA GLU A 223 -14.29 -3.79 17.26
C GLU A 223 -13.03 -3.81 16.37
N PHE A 224 -13.19 -3.62 15.05
CA PHE A 224 -12.06 -3.46 14.13
C PHE A 224 -11.12 -2.34 14.58
N GLY A 225 -11.67 -1.19 15.00
CA GLY A 225 -10.90 -0.08 15.53
C GLY A 225 -10.06 -0.45 16.76
N ARG A 226 -10.60 -1.31 17.64
CA ARG A 226 -9.86 -1.83 18.82
C ARG A 226 -8.67 -2.70 18.39
N HIS A 227 -8.84 -3.58 17.41
CA HIS A 227 -7.75 -4.41 16.91
C HIS A 227 -6.70 -3.57 16.18
N LEU A 228 -7.10 -2.62 15.33
CA LEU A 228 -6.18 -1.72 14.63
C LEU A 228 -5.35 -0.88 15.63
N ALA A 229 -5.95 -0.45 16.75
CA ALA A 229 -5.24 0.28 17.78
C ALA A 229 -4.02 -0.48 18.33
N VAL A 230 -4.09 -1.82 18.39
CA VAL A 230 -2.95 -2.65 18.83
C VAL A 230 -1.81 -2.57 17.82
N ALA A 231 -2.08 -2.79 16.52
CA ALA A 231 -1.07 -2.70 15.47
C ALA A 231 -0.41 -1.31 15.41
N VAL A 232 -1.22 -0.26 15.52
CA VAL A 232 -0.74 1.14 15.54
C VAL A 232 0.10 1.40 16.80
N SER A 233 -0.30 0.87 17.98
CA SER A 233 0.45 1.06 19.22
C SER A 233 1.86 0.45 19.15
N TRP A 234 2.03 -0.70 18.50
CA TRP A 234 3.35 -1.31 18.32
C TRP A 234 4.29 -0.38 17.57
N THR A 235 3.82 0.22 16.47
CA THR A 235 4.65 1.11 15.67
C THR A 235 4.94 2.43 16.37
N ILE A 236 3.97 3.00 17.08
CA ILE A 236 4.19 4.23 17.87
C ILE A 236 5.22 3.99 18.97
N ASN A 237 5.07 2.91 19.74
CA ASN A 237 5.99 2.63 20.85
C ASN A 237 7.42 2.25 20.39
N LEU A 238 7.60 1.75 19.17
CA LEU A 238 8.90 1.34 18.62
C LEU A 238 9.58 2.45 17.83
N ILE A 239 8.81 3.26 17.09
CA ILE A 239 9.34 4.20 16.09
C ILE A 239 9.18 5.66 16.54
N ASP A 240 8.15 5.97 17.34
CA ASP A 240 7.76 7.34 17.72
C ASP A 240 7.64 8.26 16.49
N PRO A 241 6.73 7.95 15.53
CA PRO A 241 6.65 8.68 14.27
C PRO A 241 5.94 10.02 14.42
N ASN A 242 6.23 10.98 13.54
CA ASN A 242 5.49 12.24 13.46
C ASN A 242 4.02 12.02 13.06
N ILE A 243 3.76 11.01 12.24
CA ILE A 243 2.43 10.74 11.68
C ILE A 243 2.25 9.25 11.38
N ILE A 244 1.01 8.76 11.59
CA ILE A 244 0.53 7.48 11.08
C ILE A 244 -0.42 7.75 9.92
N ILE A 245 -0.21 7.11 8.78
CA ILE A 245 -1.06 7.23 7.60
C ILE A 245 -1.82 5.93 7.37
N LEU A 246 -3.12 5.99 7.25
CA LEU A 246 -3.98 4.86 6.93
C LEU A 246 -4.39 4.93 5.46
N GLY A 247 -3.94 3.98 4.67
CA GLY A 247 -4.28 3.82 3.26
C GLY A 247 -5.05 2.53 2.97
N GLY A 248 -5.34 2.29 1.69
CA GLY A 248 -6.09 1.11 1.25
C GLY A 248 -7.61 1.28 1.32
N SER A 249 -8.34 0.27 0.84
CA SER A 249 -9.80 0.36 0.67
C SER A 249 -10.57 0.46 1.99
N ILE A 250 -10.08 -0.17 3.06
CA ILE A 250 -10.71 -0.12 4.39
C ILE A 250 -10.60 1.27 5.02
N ALA A 251 -9.56 2.04 4.68
CA ALA A 251 -9.42 3.41 5.18
C ALA A 251 -10.60 4.32 4.79
N ASN A 252 -11.36 3.99 3.74
CA ASN A 252 -12.59 4.71 3.39
C ASN A 252 -13.68 4.61 4.48
N ALA A 253 -13.61 3.59 5.33
CA ALA A 253 -14.51 3.42 6.48
C ALA A 253 -14.01 4.10 7.77
N PHE A 254 -12.95 4.93 7.69
CA PHE A 254 -12.26 5.58 8.83
C PHE A 254 -13.23 6.19 9.85
N LYS A 255 -14.26 6.87 9.40
CA LYS A 255 -15.25 7.52 10.28
C LYS A 255 -15.96 6.56 11.24
N PHE A 256 -16.08 5.28 10.89
CA PHE A 256 -16.76 4.29 11.71
C PHE A 256 -15.87 3.67 12.79
N PHE A 257 -14.55 3.60 12.55
CA PHE A 257 -13.62 2.95 13.49
C PHE A 257 -12.65 3.91 14.18
N SER A 258 -12.50 5.14 13.70
CA SER A 258 -11.49 6.08 14.21
C SER A 258 -11.65 6.39 15.69
N SER A 259 -12.88 6.61 16.18
CA SER A 259 -13.14 6.91 17.58
C SER A 259 -12.74 5.77 18.52
N SER A 260 -13.10 4.54 18.16
CA SER A 260 -12.73 3.34 18.92
C SER A 260 -11.23 3.09 18.87
N MET A 261 -10.62 3.20 17.69
CA MET A 261 -9.18 3.09 17.51
C MET A 261 -8.44 4.09 18.41
N GLU A 262 -8.75 5.37 18.33
CA GLU A 262 -8.12 6.42 19.14
C GLU A 262 -8.25 6.16 20.64
N LYS A 263 -9.47 5.88 21.12
CA LYS A 263 -9.75 5.61 22.53
C LYS A 263 -8.94 4.44 23.08
N ASN A 264 -8.77 3.38 22.30
CA ASN A 264 -8.03 2.19 22.72
C ASN A 264 -6.52 2.38 22.58
N LEU A 265 -6.07 3.08 21.52
CA LEU A 265 -4.68 3.42 21.29
C LEU A 265 -4.08 4.21 22.46
N ARG A 266 -4.78 5.27 22.95
CA ARG A 266 -4.30 6.10 24.05
C ARG A 266 -4.02 5.35 25.35
N LYS A 267 -4.58 4.14 25.52
CA LYS A 267 -4.31 3.25 26.66
C LYS A 267 -3.07 2.37 26.47
N GLN A 268 -2.53 2.29 25.26
CA GLN A 268 -1.51 1.32 24.87
C GLN A 268 -0.18 1.97 24.48
N ILE A 269 -0.14 3.28 24.36
CA ILE A 269 1.06 4.04 23.98
C ILE A 269 1.67 4.76 25.17
N CYS A 270 2.96 5.08 25.06
CA CYS A 270 3.67 5.89 26.07
C CYS A 270 2.95 7.25 26.23
N PRO A 271 2.54 7.63 27.45
CA PRO A 271 1.81 8.86 27.65
C PRO A 271 2.66 10.09 27.32
N THR A 272 1.99 11.19 27.00
CA THR A 272 2.52 12.53 26.73
C THR A 272 3.27 12.65 25.39
N PRO A 273 4.46 12.05 25.13
CA PRO A 273 5.11 12.21 23.84
C PRO A 273 4.29 11.62 22.68
N ALA A 274 3.81 10.40 22.87
CA ALA A 274 3.07 9.66 21.82
C ALA A 274 1.65 10.23 21.56
N GLU A 275 1.11 11.04 22.44
CA GLU A 275 -0.16 11.77 22.21
C GLU A 275 -0.06 12.77 21.05
N LYS A 276 1.15 13.20 20.69
CA LYS A 276 1.39 14.13 19.59
C LYS A 276 1.37 13.48 18.22
N THR A 277 1.51 12.16 18.16
CA THR A 277 1.44 11.43 16.88
C THR A 277 0.06 11.57 16.27
N LYS A 278 0.01 12.11 15.05
CA LYS A 278 -1.23 12.29 14.30
C LYS A 278 -1.56 11.01 13.53
N ILE A 279 -2.85 10.67 13.45
CA ILE A 279 -3.35 9.58 12.63
C ILE A 279 -4.28 10.16 11.57
N VAL A 280 -3.98 9.92 10.30
CA VAL A 280 -4.71 10.49 9.18
C VAL A 280 -4.95 9.44 8.08
N CYS A 281 -5.91 9.69 7.21
CA CYS A 281 -6.05 8.91 5.98
C CYS A 281 -5.06 9.38 4.90
N ALA A 282 -4.71 8.47 4.00
CA ALA A 282 -3.94 8.74 2.79
C ALA A 282 -4.64 9.79 1.92
N LYS A 283 -3.86 10.73 1.35
CA LYS A 283 -4.37 11.88 0.58
C LYS A 283 -4.31 11.65 -0.93
N LEU A 284 -3.31 10.89 -1.41
CA LEU A 284 -3.09 10.68 -2.85
C LEU A 284 -4.13 9.74 -3.49
N GLY A 285 -4.97 9.12 -2.66
CA GLY A 285 -6.05 8.26 -3.13
C GLY A 285 -5.56 7.07 -3.94
N PRO A 286 -6.27 6.70 -5.04
CA PRO A 286 -5.95 5.51 -5.82
C PRO A 286 -4.60 5.58 -6.54
N ASN A 287 -4.00 6.76 -6.63
CA ASN A 287 -2.75 7.01 -7.34
C ASN A 287 -1.50 6.85 -6.44
N ALA A 288 -1.68 6.69 -5.13
CA ALA A 288 -0.59 6.64 -4.16
C ALA A 288 0.46 5.57 -4.51
N GLY A 289 0.03 4.39 -4.96
CA GLY A 289 0.93 3.28 -5.32
C GLY A 289 1.89 3.63 -6.45
N PHE A 290 1.37 4.09 -7.60
CA PHE A 290 2.24 4.44 -8.72
C PHE A 290 3.07 5.72 -8.46
N ILE A 291 2.54 6.68 -7.71
CA ILE A 291 3.30 7.89 -7.32
C ILE A 291 4.50 7.48 -6.47
N GLY A 292 4.29 6.64 -5.47
CA GLY A 292 5.38 6.14 -4.64
C GLY A 292 6.36 5.25 -5.40
N ALA A 293 5.87 4.41 -6.33
CA ALA A 293 6.72 3.65 -7.23
C ALA A 293 7.60 4.59 -8.08
N ALA A 294 7.02 5.60 -8.73
CA ALA A 294 7.79 6.60 -9.49
C ALA A 294 8.80 7.34 -8.61
N ALA A 295 8.46 7.61 -7.35
CA ALA A 295 9.36 8.22 -6.38
C ALA A 295 10.64 7.40 -6.13
N LEU A 296 10.60 6.08 -6.26
CA LEU A 296 11.81 5.23 -6.21
C LEU A 296 12.80 5.64 -7.33
N ALA A 297 12.29 5.88 -8.53
CA ALA A 297 13.11 6.28 -9.67
C ALA A 297 13.60 7.73 -9.54
N VAL A 298 12.78 8.65 -8.98
CA VAL A 298 13.20 10.02 -8.66
C VAL A 298 14.40 10.02 -7.72
N ASN A 299 14.32 9.25 -6.63
CA ASN A 299 15.32 9.23 -5.56
C ASN A 299 16.41 8.15 -5.76
N LYS A 300 16.28 7.31 -6.78
CA LYS A 300 17.23 6.24 -7.14
C LYS A 300 17.43 5.22 -6.00
N VAL A 301 16.35 4.82 -5.39
CA VAL A 301 16.31 3.89 -4.24
C VAL A 301 15.54 2.61 -4.53
#